data_3d697bbf00c142feaea514ff71b0c544
#
_entry.id   3d697bbf00c142feaea514ff71b0c544
#
_cell.length_a   1.000
_cell.length_b   1.000
_cell.length_c   1.000
_cell.angle_alpha   90.00
_cell.angle_beta   90.00
_cell.angle_gamma   90.00
#
_symmetry.space_group_name_H-M   'P 1'
#
loop_
_entity.id
_entity.type
_entity.pdbx_description
1 polymer ?
#
loop_
_entity_poly.entity_id
_entity_poly.type
_entity_poly.pdbx_seq_one_letter_code
_entity_poly.pdbx_strand_id
1 'polypeptide(L)'
;MTRIRTNRWQRAAGALAALALVAGACGGDDDTADAPADAPAEAPAEEPAEEPAEEPAEEPAEEPAEEPAEEVEVTQDGGILAAVQARGVLNCGVSGAAVAFSYTDADGSMNGIDADYCRAVAAAVLGDADAVEFTSLTAAERFTAVQTGAVDVLMRNSTWTQSRDTEVGMDFGPTTYYDGQQLMARASDDFTGQSSVEEIDGAIVCTNAGTTTETNISELAAELGISITLNTFEDYDQVTDAFIAGTCDVITTDGSGLVGRKAVQEPEDQSWVIFPATPISKEPLGPVYAQNDSQWADVVNWTVYATLIADENGVTSADVDDALAGEFGAEMVRLLGGEGEKQTFMGLSADAFYNVISQVGNYQEIWDANLTPVGLDRTGSANALWTDGGLMYPPPAR
;
A
#
# COMPACT_ATOMS: atom_id res chain seq x y z
N MET A 1 -30.24 -38.56 -19.24
CA MET A 1 -29.58 -38.59 -20.59
C MET A 1 -28.36 -37.69 -20.49
N THR A 2 -27.27 -38.36 -20.35
CA THR A 2 -25.93 -37.84 -20.07
C THR A 2 -25.35 -37.22 -21.34
N ARG A 3 -24.90 -35.98 -21.31
CA ARG A 3 -24.01 -35.43 -22.33
C ARG A 3 -22.76 -34.90 -21.66
N ILE A 4 -21.73 -35.71 -21.75
CA ILE A 4 -20.34 -35.38 -21.51
C ILE A 4 -19.88 -34.47 -22.66
N ARG A 5 -19.41 -33.27 -22.38
CA ARG A 5 -18.64 -32.43 -23.30
C ARG A 5 -17.17 -32.53 -22.93
N THR A 6 -16.43 -33.20 -23.78
CA THR A 6 -14.98 -33.42 -23.71
C THR A 6 -14.21 -32.14 -24.07
N ASN A 7 -13.26 -31.80 -23.25
CA ASN A 7 -12.23 -30.78 -23.44
C ASN A 7 -11.43 -30.99 -24.73
N ARG A 8 -11.29 -29.91 -25.50
CA ARG A 8 -10.37 -29.82 -26.63
C ARG A 8 -9.11 -29.04 -26.23
N TRP A 9 -8.18 -29.70 -25.64
CA TRP A 9 -6.78 -29.27 -25.70
C TRP A 9 -5.98 -30.51 -26.11
N GLN A 10 -5.74 -30.63 -27.40
CA GLN A 10 -4.88 -31.69 -27.94
C GLN A 10 -3.44 -31.20 -27.98
N ARG A 11 -2.64 -31.81 -27.15
CA ARG A 11 -1.18 -31.80 -27.21
C ARG A 11 -0.71 -32.39 -28.55
N ALA A 12 0.07 -31.64 -29.31
CA ALA A 12 0.86 -32.17 -30.41
C ALA A 12 2.22 -32.57 -29.88
N ALA A 13 2.39 -33.87 -29.65
CA ALA A 13 3.68 -34.50 -29.46
C ALA A 13 4.23 -34.92 -30.85
N GLY A 14 5.40 -34.41 -31.18
CA GLY A 14 6.18 -34.85 -32.34
C GLY A 14 7.58 -35.27 -31.91
N ALA A 15 7.77 -36.54 -31.71
CA ALA A 15 9.08 -37.16 -31.52
C ALA A 15 9.79 -37.36 -32.86
N LEU A 16 11.09 -37.13 -32.91
CA LEU A 16 11.99 -37.90 -33.79
C LEU A 16 13.40 -37.97 -33.19
N ALA A 17 13.81 -39.18 -33.02
CA ALA A 17 15.07 -39.68 -32.52
C ALA A 17 16.17 -39.67 -33.61
N ALA A 18 17.42 -39.62 -33.27
CA ALA A 18 18.41 -40.67 -33.34
C ALA A 18 19.85 -40.18 -33.58
N LEU A 19 20.73 -40.71 -32.76
CA LEU A 19 22.09 -41.26 -33.02
C LEU A 19 23.17 -40.30 -33.54
N ALA A 20 24.32 -40.19 -32.87
CA ALA A 20 25.37 -41.20 -32.74
C ALA A 20 26.49 -40.75 -31.79
N LEU A 21 26.94 -41.71 -31.03
CA LEU A 21 28.20 -41.80 -30.30
C LEU A 21 29.42 -41.67 -31.22
N VAL A 22 30.54 -41.06 -30.75
CA VAL A 22 31.86 -41.67 -30.72
C VAL A 22 32.72 -41.02 -29.65
N ALA A 23 33.33 -41.88 -28.88
CA ALA A 23 34.32 -41.63 -27.84
C ALA A 23 35.73 -41.38 -28.45
N GLY A 24 36.57 -40.75 -27.65
CA GLY A 24 38.00 -40.69 -27.95
C GLY A 24 38.74 -39.80 -26.98
N ALA A 25 39.41 -40.36 -26.17
CA ALA A 25 40.22 -40.26 -25.02
C ALA A 25 41.60 -39.61 -25.27
N CYS A 26 42.10 -39.06 -24.17
CA CYS A 26 43.49 -38.96 -23.68
C CYS A 26 44.53 -38.10 -24.38
N GLY A 27 45.10 -37.18 -23.57
CA GLY A 27 46.53 -37.25 -23.22
C GLY A 27 47.44 -36.12 -23.71
N GLY A 28 48.05 -35.43 -22.78
CA GLY A 28 49.49 -35.22 -22.72
C GLY A 28 50.03 -33.86 -23.20
N ASP A 29 50.41 -33.08 -22.26
CA ASP A 29 51.66 -32.36 -21.98
C ASP A 29 52.51 -31.69 -23.10
N ASP A 30 52.87 -30.49 -22.71
CA ASP A 30 54.19 -29.82 -22.78
C ASP A 30 54.62 -29.00 -24.02
N ASP A 31 54.95 -27.77 -23.62
CA ASP A 31 56.16 -26.99 -23.88
C ASP A 31 56.36 -26.17 -25.18
N THR A 32 56.60 -24.90 -24.83
CA THR A 32 57.64 -23.98 -25.34
C THR A 32 57.51 -23.29 -26.70
N ALA A 33 57.49 -21.96 -26.49
CA ALA A 33 58.36 -20.94 -27.08
C ALA A 33 58.37 -20.66 -28.60
N ASP A 34 58.21 -19.42 -28.85
CA ASP A 34 59.09 -18.48 -29.61
C ASP A 34 58.33 -17.69 -30.71
N ALA A 35 58.46 -16.38 -30.57
CA ALA A 35 58.26 -15.39 -31.59
C ALA A 35 59.42 -15.43 -32.63
N PRO A 36 59.46 -14.75 -33.77
CA PRO A 36 59.23 -13.32 -33.92
C PRO A 36 58.61 -12.83 -35.28
N ALA A 37 58.24 -11.57 -35.25
CA ALA A 37 58.32 -10.49 -36.23
C ALA A 37 58.20 -10.76 -37.75
N ASP A 38 57.32 -10.02 -38.42
CA ASP A 38 57.69 -8.99 -39.41
C ASP A 38 56.49 -8.15 -39.86
N ALA A 39 56.68 -6.83 -39.85
CA ALA A 39 55.95 -5.84 -40.65
C ALA A 39 56.81 -5.57 -41.90
N PRO A 40 56.45 -4.69 -42.85
CA PRO A 40 55.23 -3.91 -43.13
C PRO A 40 54.81 -3.96 -44.61
N ALA A 41 53.71 -3.33 -44.97
CA ALA A 41 53.52 -2.79 -46.35
C ALA A 41 52.53 -1.62 -46.38
N GLU A 42 52.97 -0.64 -47.04
CA GLU A 42 52.52 0.75 -47.22
C GLU A 42 51.12 0.94 -47.82
N ALA A 43 50.64 2.13 -47.56
CA ALA A 43 49.46 2.77 -48.13
C ALA A 43 49.53 3.03 -49.63
N PRO A 44 48.44 3.43 -50.27
CA PRO A 44 48.42 4.71 -50.91
C PRO A 44 47.30 5.66 -50.48
N ALA A 45 47.67 6.94 -50.48
CA ALA A 45 46.84 8.10 -50.31
C ALA A 45 45.96 8.33 -51.56
N GLU A 46 44.75 8.80 -51.37
CA GLU A 46 44.02 9.60 -52.37
C GLU A 46 43.21 10.73 -51.70
N GLU A 47 43.14 11.80 -52.42
CA GLU A 47 42.84 13.17 -52.12
C GLU A 47 41.36 13.49 -51.82
N PRO A 48 41.08 14.74 -51.45
CA PRO A 48 39.89 15.11 -50.68
C PRO A 48 38.69 15.46 -51.59
N ALA A 49 37.50 15.04 -51.13
CA ALA A 49 36.24 15.50 -51.72
C ALA A 49 35.54 16.53 -50.83
N GLU A 50 35.07 17.54 -51.48
CA GLU A 50 34.49 18.81 -51.08
C GLU A 50 33.47 18.73 -49.95
N GLU A 51 33.51 19.72 -49.05
CA GLU A 51 32.49 20.07 -48.05
C GLU A 51 31.20 20.51 -48.74
N PRO A 52 30.02 20.06 -48.30
CA PRO A 52 28.77 20.76 -48.52
C PRO A 52 28.51 21.78 -47.39
N ALA A 53 28.08 22.95 -47.81
CA ALA A 53 27.75 24.12 -47.02
C ALA A 53 26.85 23.84 -45.81
N GLU A 54 27.22 24.44 -44.68
CA GLU A 54 26.40 24.53 -43.46
C GLU A 54 25.16 25.41 -43.74
N GLU A 55 23.98 24.86 -43.58
CA GLU A 55 22.77 25.62 -43.29
C GLU A 55 22.74 25.99 -41.79
N PRO A 56 22.30 27.19 -41.41
CA PRO A 56 22.30 27.59 -40.01
C PRO A 56 21.24 26.81 -39.24
N ALA A 57 21.69 26.14 -38.17
CA ALA A 57 20.83 25.53 -37.18
C ALA A 57 19.99 26.61 -36.50
N GLU A 58 18.67 26.47 -36.55
CA GLU A 58 17.74 27.21 -35.72
C GLU A 58 18.02 26.84 -34.25
N GLU A 59 18.25 27.84 -33.40
CA GLU A 59 18.35 27.69 -31.96
C GLU A 59 17.04 27.10 -31.41
N PRO A 60 17.08 26.07 -30.55
CA PRO A 60 15.90 25.62 -29.82
C PRO A 60 15.45 26.73 -28.89
N ALA A 61 14.15 27.08 -28.98
CA ALA A 61 13.51 27.96 -28.00
C ALA A 61 13.74 27.44 -26.61
N GLU A 62 14.31 28.26 -25.71
CA GLU A 62 14.40 28.02 -24.30
C GLU A 62 12.98 27.81 -23.74
N GLU A 63 12.68 26.60 -23.30
CA GLU A 63 11.53 26.35 -22.40
C GLU A 63 11.74 27.18 -21.12
N PRO A 64 10.68 27.80 -20.55
CA PRO A 64 10.81 28.54 -19.31
C PRO A 64 11.26 27.54 -18.24
N ALA A 65 12.40 27.81 -17.60
CA ALA A 65 12.83 27.10 -16.42
C ALA A 65 11.71 27.14 -15.38
N GLU A 66 11.16 25.98 -15.03
CA GLU A 66 10.35 25.84 -13.83
C GLU A 66 11.22 26.32 -12.66
N GLU A 67 10.74 27.33 -11.95
CA GLU A 67 11.36 27.73 -10.70
C GLU A 67 11.37 26.50 -9.78
N PRO A 68 12.52 26.12 -9.17
CA PRO A 68 12.56 25.02 -8.22
C PRO A 68 11.57 25.38 -7.11
N ALA A 69 10.64 24.46 -6.83
CA ALA A 69 9.80 24.53 -5.64
C ALA A 69 10.71 24.83 -4.46
N GLU A 70 10.42 25.90 -3.71
CA GLU A 70 11.15 26.22 -2.50
C GLU A 70 11.12 24.99 -1.61
N GLU A 71 12.28 24.36 -1.39
CA GLU A 71 12.47 23.38 -0.34
C GLU A 71 12.08 24.08 0.96
N VAL A 72 10.93 23.71 1.51
CA VAL A 72 10.57 24.12 2.86
C VAL A 72 11.56 23.36 3.76
N GLU A 73 12.65 24.06 4.15
CA GLU A 73 13.50 23.58 5.23
C GLU A 73 12.61 23.42 6.45
N VAL A 74 12.24 22.18 6.79
CA VAL A 74 11.66 21.84 8.09
C VAL A 74 12.77 22.06 9.09
N THR A 75 12.85 23.28 9.60
CA THR A 75 13.80 23.65 10.66
C THR A 75 13.37 22.90 11.92
N GLN A 76 14.27 22.11 12.48
CA GLN A 76 14.11 21.24 13.65
C GLN A 76 13.82 21.97 14.98
N ASP A 77 13.30 23.18 14.97
CA ASP A 77 12.85 23.92 16.18
C ASP A 77 11.32 23.82 16.31
N GLY A 78 10.79 22.59 16.50
CA GLY A 78 9.38 22.38 16.81
C GLY A 78 8.73 21.15 16.20
N GLY A 79 9.35 20.47 15.21
CA GLY A 79 8.80 19.27 14.59
C GLY A 79 7.46 19.45 13.88
N ILE A 80 6.91 18.34 13.38
CA ILE A 80 5.60 18.30 12.69
C ILE A 80 4.47 18.71 13.65
N LEU A 81 4.51 18.24 14.89
CA LEU A 81 3.49 18.58 15.89
C LEU A 81 3.32 20.10 16.05
N ALA A 82 4.42 20.83 16.22
CA ALA A 82 4.35 22.29 16.39
C ALA A 82 3.83 23.01 15.14
N ALA A 83 4.19 22.50 13.94
CA ALA A 83 3.69 23.04 12.68
C ALA A 83 2.17 22.84 12.54
N VAL A 84 1.65 21.64 12.87
CA VAL A 84 0.22 21.33 12.86
C VAL A 84 -0.53 22.23 13.87
N GLN A 85 -0.04 22.32 15.11
CA GLN A 85 -0.65 23.17 16.14
C GLN A 85 -0.67 24.65 15.76
N ALA A 86 0.43 25.16 15.17
CA ALA A 86 0.51 26.55 14.73
C ALA A 86 -0.42 26.85 13.54
N ARG A 87 -0.59 25.90 12.64
CA ARG A 87 -1.47 26.00 11.46
C ARG A 87 -2.95 25.83 11.84
N GLY A 88 -3.24 25.03 12.86
CA GLY A 88 -4.61 24.74 13.33
C GLY A 88 -5.38 23.79 12.43
N VAL A 89 -4.71 23.05 11.55
CA VAL A 89 -5.27 22.02 10.69
C VAL A 89 -4.24 20.93 10.45
N LEU A 90 -4.68 19.65 10.39
CA LEU A 90 -3.87 18.50 10.03
C LEU A 90 -3.96 18.26 8.52
N ASN A 91 -2.84 18.21 7.82
CA ASN A 91 -2.79 17.76 6.43
C ASN A 91 -2.61 16.25 6.41
N CYS A 92 -3.63 15.52 5.97
CA CYS A 92 -3.63 14.06 5.96
C CYS A 92 -3.69 13.51 4.53
N GLY A 93 -2.69 12.70 4.15
CA GLY A 93 -2.66 12.01 2.87
C GLY A 93 -3.55 10.76 2.90
N VAL A 94 -4.41 10.60 1.89
CA VAL A 94 -5.38 9.50 1.78
C VAL A 94 -5.43 8.97 0.35
N SER A 95 -6.18 7.88 0.09
CA SER A 95 -6.38 7.38 -1.27
C SER A 95 -7.43 8.19 -2.05
N GLY A 96 -8.53 8.51 -1.41
CA GLY A 96 -9.70 9.12 -2.09
C GLY A 96 -10.58 8.13 -2.86
N ALA A 97 -10.08 6.91 -3.16
CA ALA A 97 -10.79 5.89 -3.93
C ALA A 97 -10.74 4.48 -3.30
N ALA A 98 -10.16 4.32 -2.10
CA ALA A 98 -10.08 3.03 -1.41
C ALA A 98 -11.34 2.80 -0.58
N VAL A 99 -12.28 2.03 -1.12
CA VAL A 99 -13.55 1.68 -0.45
C VAL A 99 -13.28 1.13 0.94
N ALA A 100 -14.04 1.59 1.94
CA ALA A 100 -13.91 1.28 3.36
C ALA A 100 -12.65 1.82 4.06
N PHE A 101 -11.62 2.25 3.34
CA PHE A 101 -10.39 2.82 3.91
C PHE A 101 -10.35 4.34 3.81
N SER A 102 -10.30 4.89 2.60
CA SER A 102 -10.42 6.34 2.37
C SER A 102 -11.01 6.56 0.98
N TYR A 103 -12.26 6.94 0.95
CA TYR A 103 -12.99 7.19 -0.29
C TYR A 103 -13.85 8.44 -0.17
N THR A 104 -14.05 9.10 -1.30
CA THR A 104 -14.89 10.30 -1.39
C THR A 104 -16.30 9.89 -1.75
N ASP A 105 -17.27 10.23 -0.89
CA ASP A 105 -18.68 10.01 -1.12
C ASP A 105 -19.26 10.96 -2.17
N ALA A 106 -20.50 10.70 -2.58
CA ALA A 106 -21.21 11.48 -3.59
C ALA A 106 -21.46 12.95 -3.16
N ASP A 107 -21.46 13.24 -1.87
CA ASP A 107 -21.58 14.59 -1.30
C ASP A 107 -20.22 15.29 -1.12
N GLY A 108 -19.11 14.59 -1.43
CA GLY A 108 -17.75 15.10 -1.32
C GLY A 108 -17.08 14.86 0.03
N SER A 109 -17.75 14.16 0.96
CA SER A 109 -17.15 13.80 2.24
C SER A 109 -16.13 12.66 2.10
N MET A 110 -15.04 12.72 2.86
CA MET A 110 -14.03 11.66 2.95
C MET A 110 -14.43 10.69 4.06
N ASN A 111 -14.56 9.41 3.75
CA ASN A 111 -14.99 8.36 4.67
C ASN A 111 -14.04 7.16 4.63
N GLY A 112 -14.12 6.30 5.65
CA GLY A 112 -13.33 5.09 5.78
C GLY A 112 -12.42 5.09 7.00
N ILE A 113 -11.89 3.91 7.36
CA ILE A 113 -11.04 3.73 8.55
C ILE A 113 -9.79 4.63 8.53
N ASP A 114 -9.14 4.79 7.37
CA ASP A 114 -7.98 5.68 7.20
C ASP A 114 -8.38 7.15 7.43
N ALA A 115 -9.55 7.56 6.91
CA ALA A 115 -10.07 8.91 7.12
C ALA A 115 -10.42 9.17 8.59
N ASP A 116 -10.97 8.17 9.29
CA ASP A 116 -11.27 8.29 10.71
C ASP A 116 -10.01 8.35 11.55
N TYR A 117 -8.93 7.67 11.17
CA TYR A 117 -7.64 7.86 11.83
C TYR A 117 -6.99 9.23 11.56
N CYS A 118 -7.21 9.83 10.37
CA CYS A 118 -6.84 11.24 10.17
C CYS A 118 -7.61 12.15 11.16
N ARG A 119 -8.92 11.95 11.31
CA ARG A 119 -9.76 12.67 12.28
C ARG A 119 -9.32 12.44 13.72
N ALA A 120 -8.94 11.20 14.06
CA ALA A 120 -8.44 10.86 15.39
C ALA A 120 -7.15 11.62 15.73
N VAL A 121 -6.20 11.73 14.78
CA VAL A 121 -4.98 12.53 14.96
C VAL A 121 -5.30 14.02 15.08
N ALA A 122 -6.24 14.55 14.27
CA ALA A 122 -6.69 15.94 14.39
C ALA A 122 -7.34 16.21 15.76
N ALA A 123 -8.21 15.31 16.23
CA ALA A 123 -8.81 15.39 17.56
C ALA A 123 -7.76 15.37 18.68
N ALA A 124 -6.75 14.50 18.57
CA ALA A 124 -5.67 14.43 19.57
C ALA A 124 -4.81 15.70 19.61
N VAL A 125 -4.47 16.27 18.46
CA VAL A 125 -3.52 17.39 18.34
C VAL A 125 -4.20 18.76 18.53
N LEU A 126 -5.42 18.90 18.01
CA LEU A 126 -6.13 20.18 17.88
C LEU A 126 -7.42 20.24 18.72
N GLY A 127 -7.86 19.10 19.29
CA GLY A 127 -9.10 19.01 20.04
C GLY A 127 -10.37 18.96 19.17
N ASP A 128 -10.21 18.89 17.84
CA ASP A 128 -11.29 18.93 16.86
C ASP A 128 -11.02 17.93 15.73
N ALA A 129 -11.87 16.91 15.61
CA ALA A 129 -11.77 15.87 14.57
C ALA A 129 -11.99 16.41 13.15
N ASP A 130 -12.70 17.53 13.01
CA ASP A 130 -12.95 18.16 11.72
C ASP A 130 -11.82 19.10 11.28
N ALA A 131 -10.83 19.37 12.15
CA ALA A 131 -9.67 20.19 11.83
C ALA A 131 -8.63 19.42 10.99
N VAL A 132 -9.08 18.79 9.91
CA VAL A 132 -8.28 17.98 8.99
C VAL A 132 -8.53 18.38 7.53
N GLU A 133 -7.45 18.50 6.76
CA GLU A 133 -7.47 18.65 5.31
C GLU A 133 -6.98 17.36 4.67
N PHE A 134 -7.82 16.77 3.82
CA PHE A 134 -7.51 15.53 3.13
C PHE A 134 -6.86 15.80 1.77
N THR A 135 -5.72 15.17 1.51
CA THR A 135 -5.06 15.18 0.22
C THR A 135 -5.12 13.79 -0.40
N SER A 136 -5.87 13.65 -1.50
CA SER A 136 -5.92 12.39 -2.26
C SER A 136 -4.61 12.20 -3.03
N LEU A 137 -3.97 11.05 -2.85
CA LEU A 137 -2.66 10.72 -3.41
C LEU A 137 -2.72 9.38 -4.14
N THR A 138 -2.05 9.29 -5.28
CA THR A 138 -1.81 8.00 -5.95
C THR A 138 -0.86 7.12 -5.13
N ALA A 139 -0.74 5.84 -5.48
CA ALA A 139 0.22 4.96 -4.83
C ALA A 139 1.67 5.37 -5.07
N ALA A 140 1.96 5.99 -6.22
CA ALA A 140 3.30 6.46 -6.59
C ALA A 140 3.71 7.75 -5.85
N GLU A 141 2.75 8.67 -5.60
CA GLU A 141 3.03 9.99 -5.01
C GLU A 141 3.11 9.99 -3.49
N ARG A 142 2.45 9.03 -2.83
CA ARG A 142 2.17 9.07 -1.39
C ARG A 142 3.40 9.27 -0.49
N PHE A 143 4.51 8.61 -0.78
CA PHE A 143 5.72 8.72 0.04
C PHE A 143 6.46 10.04 -0.20
N THR A 144 6.48 10.52 -1.45
CA THR A 144 7.02 11.84 -1.78
C THR A 144 6.26 12.95 -1.07
N ALA A 145 4.93 12.85 -0.96
CA ALA A 145 4.12 13.82 -0.24
C ALA A 145 4.49 13.90 1.26
N VAL A 146 4.82 12.77 1.89
CA VAL A 146 5.35 12.75 3.27
C VAL A 146 6.75 13.32 3.34
N GLN A 147 7.66 12.94 2.42
CA GLN A 147 9.06 13.40 2.41
C GLN A 147 9.16 14.91 2.23
N THR A 148 8.29 15.49 1.43
CA THR A 148 8.29 16.94 1.15
C THR A 148 7.49 17.76 2.18
N GLY A 149 6.82 17.10 3.13
CA GLY A 149 5.95 17.77 4.10
C GLY A 149 4.64 18.31 3.49
N ALA A 150 4.26 17.86 2.29
CA ALA A 150 2.97 18.18 1.71
C ALA A 150 1.81 17.63 2.54
N VAL A 151 2.04 16.52 3.24
CA VAL A 151 1.17 15.96 4.25
C VAL A 151 1.95 15.69 5.54
N ASP A 152 1.30 15.83 6.68
CA ASP A 152 1.89 15.61 8.01
C ASP A 152 1.90 14.12 8.38
N VAL A 153 0.92 13.39 7.89
CA VAL A 153 0.73 11.95 8.08
C VAL A 153 0.02 11.37 6.87
N LEU A 154 0.33 10.13 6.55
CA LEU A 154 -0.31 9.37 5.48
C LEU A 154 -1.13 8.23 6.09
N MET A 155 -2.44 8.24 5.90
CA MET A 155 -3.39 7.20 6.23
C MET A 155 -3.99 6.68 4.90
N ARG A 156 -3.30 5.71 4.28
CA ARG A 156 -3.64 5.30 2.92
C ARG A 156 -3.35 3.82 2.70
N ASN A 157 -3.99 2.96 3.48
CA ASN A 157 -3.81 1.50 3.38
C ASN A 157 -2.38 1.12 2.94
N SER A 158 -1.38 1.69 3.62
CA SER A 158 0.03 1.52 3.26
C SER A 158 0.66 0.39 4.04
N THR A 159 1.12 -0.61 3.32
CA THR A 159 1.80 -1.78 3.89
C THR A 159 3.17 -1.39 4.44
N TRP A 160 3.43 -1.73 5.69
CA TRP A 160 4.74 -1.64 6.30
C TRP A 160 5.65 -2.73 5.72
N THR A 161 6.69 -2.32 5.01
CA THR A 161 7.72 -3.21 4.48
C THR A 161 9.10 -2.71 4.84
N GLN A 162 10.09 -3.61 4.88
CA GLN A 162 11.47 -3.23 5.16
C GLN A 162 11.98 -2.17 4.19
N SER A 163 11.71 -2.30 2.89
CA SER A 163 12.17 -1.34 1.89
C SER A 163 11.57 0.05 2.10
N ARG A 164 10.28 0.15 2.40
CA ARG A 164 9.61 1.44 2.68
C ARG A 164 10.14 2.08 3.95
N ASP A 165 10.40 1.28 4.96
CA ASP A 165 10.95 1.72 6.24
C ASP A 165 12.41 2.20 6.09
N THR A 166 13.25 1.47 5.38
CA THR A 166 14.70 1.71 5.35
C THR A 166 15.18 2.43 4.09
N GLU A 167 14.74 2.02 2.89
CA GLU A 167 15.23 2.58 1.62
C GLU A 167 14.45 3.85 1.23
N VAL A 168 13.14 3.84 1.41
CA VAL A 168 12.29 5.01 1.14
C VAL A 168 12.38 6.03 2.26
N GLY A 169 12.75 5.58 3.47
CA GLY A 169 12.97 6.46 4.61
C GLY A 169 11.69 6.95 5.27
N MET A 170 10.72 6.05 5.43
CA MET A 170 9.48 6.32 6.15
C MET A 170 9.47 5.61 7.50
N ASP A 171 8.89 6.24 8.52
CA ASP A 171 8.51 5.55 9.76
C ASP A 171 7.04 5.11 9.67
N PHE A 172 6.75 3.96 10.27
CA PHE A 172 5.42 3.38 10.32
C PHE A 172 4.89 3.34 11.75
N GLY A 173 3.63 3.67 11.92
CA GLY A 173 2.91 3.53 13.17
C GLY A 173 2.33 2.13 13.37
N PRO A 174 1.53 1.95 14.44
CA PRO A 174 0.86 0.68 14.71
C PRO A 174 -0.02 0.24 13.55
N THR A 175 -0.03 -1.06 13.28
CA THR A 175 -0.91 -1.62 12.26
C THR A 175 -2.36 -1.37 12.64
N THR A 176 -3.10 -0.68 11.76
CA THR A 176 -4.54 -0.43 11.91
C THR A 176 -5.38 -1.50 11.24
N TYR A 177 -4.82 -2.25 10.28
CA TYR A 177 -5.48 -3.36 9.61
C TYR A 177 -4.45 -4.40 9.15
N TYR A 178 -4.60 -5.64 9.56
CA TYR A 178 -3.83 -6.78 9.05
C TYR A 178 -4.53 -7.35 7.84
N ASP A 179 -3.93 -7.20 6.68
CA ASP A 179 -4.44 -7.66 5.40
C ASP A 179 -3.51 -8.67 4.73
N GLY A 180 -3.88 -9.08 3.55
CA GLY A 180 -3.07 -9.89 2.66
C GLY A 180 -3.64 -9.86 1.25
N GLN A 181 -2.76 -9.93 0.27
CA GLN A 181 -3.12 -9.87 -1.14
C GLN A 181 -3.90 -11.11 -1.57
N GLN A 182 -4.94 -10.88 -2.34
CA GLN A 182 -5.73 -11.90 -3.04
C GLN A 182 -5.97 -11.48 -4.49
N LEU A 183 -6.65 -12.32 -5.22
CA LEU A 183 -7.03 -12.11 -6.61
C LEU A 183 -8.56 -12.11 -6.72
N MET A 184 -9.09 -11.42 -7.72
CA MET A 184 -10.51 -11.44 -8.04
C MET A 184 -10.72 -11.69 -9.53
N ALA A 185 -11.60 -12.63 -9.85
CA ALA A 185 -11.95 -13.00 -11.22
C ALA A 185 -13.47 -13.17 -11.36
N ARG A 186 -13.95 -13.28 -12.58
CA ARG A 186 -15.35 -13.61 -12.86
C ARG A 186 -15.62 -15.08 -12.69
N ALA A 187 -16.69 -15.44 -12.00
CA ALA A 187 -17.13 -16.84 -11.87
C ALA A 187 -17.46 -17.49 -13.23
N SER A 188 -17.82 -16.68 -14.25
CA SER A 188 -18.06 -17.14 -15.62
C SER A 188 -16.84 -17.72 -16.29
N ASP A 189 -15.64 -17.37 -15.82
CA ASP A 189 -14.36 -17.80 -16.34
C ASP A 189 -13.83 -19.05 -15.61
N ASP A 190 -14.75 -19.78 -14.96
CA ASP A 190 -14.53 -21.03 -14.21
C ASP A 190 -13.75 -20.88 -12.89
N PHE A 191 -13.49 -19.63 -12.44
CA PHE A 191 -12.89 -19.37 -11.12
C PHE A 191 -13.86 -19.55 -9.97
N THR A 192 -13.33 -19.98 -8.83
CA THR A 192 -14.06 -20.17 -7.57
C THR A 192 -13.22 -19.63 -6.41
N GLY A 193 -13.81 -19.43 -5.23
CA GLY A 193 -13.05 -19.08 -4.02
C GLY A 193 -12.01 -20.12 -3.56
N GLN A 194 -11.96 -21.28 -4.21
CA GLN A 194 -10.96 -22.33 -3.96
C GLN A 194 -9.92 -22.45 -5.09
N SER A 195 -10.00 -21.57 -6.09
CA SER A 195 -9.01 -21.54 -7.17
C SER A 195 -7.63 -21.18 -6.63
N SER A 196 -6.61 -21.74 -7.24
CA SER A 196 -5.22 -21.45 -6.89
C SER A 196 -4.62 -20.39 -7.82
N VAL A 197 -3.45 -19.84 -7.43
CA VAL A 197 -2.78 -18.82 -8.25
C VAL A 197 -2.29 -19.40 -9.59
N GLU A 198 -1.93 -20.67 -9.64
CA GLU A 198 -1.50 -21.32 -10.88
C GLU A 198 -2.59 -21.33 -11.97
N GLU A 199 -3.87 -21.19 -11.60
CA GLU A 199 -4.98 -21.17 -12.55
C GLU A 199 -5.01 -19.89 -13.40
N ILE A 200 -4.24 -18.83 -13.03
CA ILE A 200 -4.13 -17.62 -13.84
C ILE A 200 -3.05 -17.69 -14.93
N ASP A 201 -2.46 -18.87 -15.20
CA ASP A 201 -1.45 -19.02 -16.26
C ASP A 201 -2.02 -18.59 -17.63
N GLY A 202 -1.37 -17.63 -18.26
CA GLY A 202 -1.80 -17.01 -19.51
C GLY A 202 -2.78 -15.84 -19.38
N ALA A 203 -3.21 -15.49 -18.18
CA ALA A 203 -4.19 -14.44 -17.94
C ALA A 203 -3.60 -13.02 -18.05
N ILE A 204 -4.48 -12.06 -18.34
CA ILE A 204 -4.21 -10.62 -18.18
C ILE A 204 -4.59 -10.24 -16.74
N VAL A 205 -3.57 -9.95 -15.94
CA VAL A 205 -3.73 -9.53 -14.54
C VAL A 205 -3.54 -8.03 -14.42
N CYS A 206 -4.45 -7.35 -13.75
CA CYS A 206 -4.38 -5.90 -13.56
C CYS A 206 -4.27 -5.52 -12.10
N THR A 207 -3.47 -4.48 -11.81
CA THR A 207 -3.26 -3.93 -10.47
C THR A 207 -2.83 -2.47 -10.51
N ASN A 208 -2.64 -1.86 -9.34
CA ASN A 208 -2.12 -0.50 -9.20
C ASN A 208 -0.58 -0.47 -9.30
N ALA A 209 -0.06 0.48 -10.05
CA ALA A 209 1.37 0.76 -10.14
C ALA A 209 1.96 1.25 -8.80
N GLY A 210 3.21 0.88 -8.50
CA GLY A 210 3.94 1.33 -7.31
C GLY A 210 3.45 0.71 -5.99
N THR A 211 2.82 -0.46 -6.05
CA THR A 211 2.27 -1.18 -4.89
C THR A 211 3.07 -2.44 -4.56
N THR A 212 2.96 -2.90 -3.30
CA THR A 212 3.42 -4.24 -2.89
C THR A 212 2.76 -5.32 -3.72
N THR A 213 1.48 -5.13 -4.04
CA THR A 213 0.68 -6.13 -4.75
C THR A 213 1.11 -6.29 -6.22
N GLU A 214 1.63 -5.25 -6.87
CA GLU A 214 2.30 -5.36 -8.17
C GLU A 214 3.55 -6.23 -8.09
N THR A 215 4.41 -5.97 -7.10
CA THR A 215 5.65 -6.72 -6.89
C THR A 215 5.36 -8.17 -6.54
N ASN A 216 4.49 -8.41 -5.55
CA ASN A 216 4.17 -9.74 -5.05
C ASN A 216 3.63 -10.66 -6.16
N ILE A 217 2.68 -10.18 -7.00
CA ILE A 217 2.13 -11.03 -8.06
C ILE A 217 3.16 -11.33 -9.14
N SER A 218 4.06 -10.39 -9.45
CA SER A 218 5.13 -10.59 -10.42
C SER A 218 6.12 -11.65 -9.94
N GLU A 219 6.55 -11.56 -8.68
CA GLU A 219 7.48 -12.49 -8.05
C GLU A 219 6.86 -13.88 -7.91
N LEU A 220 5.62 -13.96 -7.43
CA LEU A 220 4.91 -15.24 -7.27
C LEU A 220 4.68 -15.94 -8.61
N ALA A 221 4.31 -15.21 -9.66
CA ALA A 221 4.16 -15.80 -10.99
C ALA A 221 5.49 -16.38 -11.50
N ALA A 222 6.60 -15.68 -11.27
CA ALA A 222 7.94 -16.17 -11.63
C ALA A 222 8.33 -17.42 -10.79
N GLU A 223 8.03 -17.43 -9.50
CA GLU A 223 8.29 -18.57 -8.61
C GLU A 223 7.50 -19.82 -9.00
N LEU A 224 6.22 -19.64 -9.33
CA LEU A 224 5.33 -20.73 -9.77
C LEU A 224 5.62 -21.16 -11.22
N GLY A 225 6.40 -20.40 -11.98
CA GLY A 225 6.71 -20.68 -13.38
C GLY A 225 5.51 -20.51 -14.30
N ILE A 226 4.56 -19.67 -13.95
CA ILE A 226 3.41 -19.29 -14.77
C ILE A 226 3.69 -17.98 -15.52
N SER A 227 3.01 -17.79 -16.65
CA SER A 227 3.13 -16.60 -17.48
C SER A 227 1.86 -15.75 -17.36
N ILE A 228 1.98 -14.52 -16.88
CA ILE A 228 0.89 -13.55 -16.85
C ILE A 228 1.23 -12.34 -17.71
N THR A 229 0.21 -11.64 -18.21
CA THR A 229 0.38 -10.29 -18.75
C THR A 229 -0.04 -9.31 -17.67
N LEU A 230 0.93 -8.64 -17.03
CA LEU A 230 0.63 -7.69 -15.98
C LEU A 230 0.40 -6.30 -16.58
N ASN A 231 -0.79 -5.74 -16.37
CA ASN A 231 -1.14 -4.37 -16.71
C ASN A 231 -1.31 -3.55 -15.42
N THR A 232 -0.62 -2.41 -15.35
CA THR A 232 -0.68 -1.52 -14.19
C THR A 232 -1.37 -0.21 -14.54
N PHE A 233 -2.10 0.35 -13.56
CA PHE A 233 -2.85 1.60 -13.66
C PHE A 233 -2.47 2.54 -12.52
N GLU A 234 -2.67 3.84 -12.70
CA GLU A 234 -2.34 4.83 -11.67
C GLU A 234 -3.27 4.77 -10.46
N ASP A 235 -4.56 4.49 -10.68
CA ASP A 235 -5.54 4.33 -9.62
C ASP A 235 -6.32 3.00 -9.77
N TYR A 236 -6.94 2.59 -8.67
CA TYR A 236 -7.63 1.32 -8.63
C TYR A 236 -9.04 1.36 -9.23
N ASP A 237 -9.62 2.53 -9.46
CA ASP A 237 -10.90 2.65 -10.19
C ASP A 237 -10.68 2.29 -11.65
N GLN A 238 -9.57 2.74 -12.26
CA GLN A 238 -9.19 2.33 -13.62
C GLN A 238 -8.95 0.81 -13.72
N VAL A 239 -8.36 0.19 -12.69
CA VAL A 239 -8.21 -1.28 -12.63
C VAL A 239 -9.58 -1.96 -12.66
N THR A 240 -10.52 -1.48 -11.84
CA THR A 240 -11.85 -2.04 -11.74
C THR A 240 -12.65 -1.84 -13.02
N ASP A 241 -12.58 -0.66 -13.62
CA ASP A 241 -13.23 -0.35 -14.90
C ASP A 241 -12.71 -1.24 -16.03
N ALA A 242 -11.39 -1.46 -16.10
CA ALA A 242 -10.78 -2.37 -17.06
C ALA A 242 -11.23 -3.82 -16.85
N PHE A 243 -11.42 -4.24 -15.60
CA PHE A 243 -11.95 -5.56 -15.25
C PHE A 243 -13.42 -5.70 -15.64
N ILE A 244 -14.27 -4.73 -15.33
CA ILE A 244 -15.69 -4.71 -15.74
C ILE A 244 -15.81 -4.78 -17.26
N ALA A 245 -14.97 -4.03 -17.98
CA ALA A 245 -14.93 -4.02 -19.45
C ALA A 245 -14.35 -5.29 -20.09
N GLY A 246 -13.82 -6.23 -19.29
CA GLY A 246 -13.22 -7.48 -19.79
C GLY A 246 -11.83 -7.31 -20.42
N THR A 247 -11.15 -6.18 -20.17
CA THR A 247 -9.76 -5.94 -20.58
C THR A 247 -8.78 -6.70 -19.68
N CYS A 248 -9.15 -6.90 -18.42
CA CYS A 248 -8.43 -7.72 -17.45
C CYS A 248 -9.23 -9.01 -17.22
N ASP A 249 -8.55 -10.13 -17.16
CA ASP A 249 -9.15 -11.42 -16.77
C ASP A 249 -9.24 -11.52 -15.24
N VAL A 250 -8.20 -11.02 -14.56
CA VAL A 250 -8.05 -11.05 -13.11
C VAL A 250 -7.56 -9.69 -12.64
N ILE A 251 -8.02 -9.26 -11.47
CA ILE A 251 -7.45 -8.12 -10.75
C ILE A 251 -6.91 -8.55 -9.41
N THR A 252 -5.90 -7.84 -8.90
CA THR A 252 -5.27 -8.16 -7.63
C THR A 252 -4.93 -6.92 -6.83
N THR A 253 -5.18 -7.00 -5.54
CA THR A 253 -4.79 -6.05 -4.49
C THR A 253 -4.99 -6.72 -3.13
N ASP A 254 -4.94 -5.95 -2.05
CA ASP A 254 -5.33 -6.38 -0.70
C ASP A 254 -6.73 -6.98 -0.71
N GLY A 255 -6.92 -8.07 0.03
CA GLY A 255 -8.19 -8.81 0.08
C GLY A 255 -9.36 -7.95 0.55
N SER A 256 -9.13 -7.07 1.53
CA SER A 256 -10.14 -6.11 1.99
C SER A 256 -10.57 -5.15 0.88
N GLY A 257 -9.63 -4.67 0.06
CA GLY A 257 -9.91 -3.81 -1.09
C GLY A 257 -10.76 -4.53 -2.14
N LEU A 258 -10.49 -5.83 -2.40
CA LEU A 258 -11.31 -6.65 -3.30
C LEU A 258 -12.73 -6.85 -2.76
N VAL A 259 -12.87 -7.11 -1.45
CA VAL A 259 -14.18 -7.25 -0.79
C VAL A 259 -14.96 -5.96 -0.90
N GLY A 260 -14.36 -4.81 -0.58
CA GLY A 260 -15.00 -3.51 -0.68
C GLY A 260 -15.48 -3.21 -2.10
N ARG A 261 -14.64 -3.42 -3.11
CA ARG A 261 -15.01 -3.20 -4.51
C ARG A 261 -16.10 -4.13 -5.01
N LYS A 262 -16.03 -5.41 -4.63
CA LYS A 262 -17.09 -6.36 -4.92
C LYS A 262 -18.42 -5.90 -4.33
N ALA A 263 -18.44 -5.43 -3.08
CA ALA A 263 -19.64 -5.00 -2.40
C ALA A 263 -20.34 -3.80 -3.09
N VAL A 264 -19.57 -2.88 -3.71
CA VAL A 264 -20.12 -1.62 -4.25
C VAL A 264 -20.10 -1.51 -5.77
N GLN A 265 -19.29 -2.32 -6.47
CA GLN A 265 -19.03 -2.17 -7.92
C GLN A 265 -19.31 -3.43 -8.74
N GLU A 266 -19.62 -4.59 -8.11
CA GLU A 266 -19.98 -5.81 -8.84
C GLU A 266 -21.24 -5.57 -9.67
N PRO A 267 -21.18 -5.70 -11.02
CA PRO A 267 -22.36 -5.50 -11.86
C PRO A 267 -23.40 -6.61 -11.64
N GLU A 268 -24.69 -6.28 -11.77
CA GLU A 268 -25.78 -7.23 -11.55
C GLU A 268 -25.75 -8.46 -12.46
N ASP A 269 -25.11 -8.35 -13.64
CA ASP A 269 -24.98 -9.42 -14.62
C ASP A 269 -23.66 -10.18 -14.52
N GLN A 270 -22.78 -9.85 -13.56
CA GLN A 270 -21.53 -10.53 -13.27
C GLN A 270 -21.55 -11.17 -11.88
N SER A 271 -20.70 -12.14 -11.68
CA SER A 271 -20.44 -12.70 -10.35
C SER A 271 -18.93 -12.79 -10.17
N TRP A 272 -18.41 -12.05 -9.20
CA TRP A 272 -16.98 -12.00 -8.91
C TRP A 272 -16.63 -12.95 -7.78
N VAL A 273 -15.47 -13.58 -7.89
CA VAL A 273 -14.94 -14.49 -6.88
C VAL A 273 -13.56 -14.03 -6.45
N ILE A 274 -13.31 -14.04 -5.14
CA ILE A 274 -12.01 -13.70 -4.55
C ILE A 274 -11.30 -15.00 -4.19
N PHE A 275 -10.06 -15.13 -4.57
CA PHE A 275 -9.22 -16.30 -4.38
C PHE A 275 -7.72 -15.92 -4.32
N PRO A 276 -6.84 -16.82 -3.88
CA PRO A 276 -7.13 -18.04 -3.15
C PRO A 276 -7.74 -17.74 -1.78
N ALA A 277 -8.31 -18.71 -1.10
CA ALA A 277 -8.88 -18.53 0.24
C ALA A 277 -7.85 -18.08 1.29
N THR A 278 -6.59 -18.47 1.12
CA THR A 278 -5.47 -17.96 1.92
C THR A 278 -4.75 -16.87 1.14
N PRO A 279 -4.58 -15.66 1.68
CA PRO A 279 -3.84 -14.59 1.04
C PRO A 279 -2.42 -15.01 0.63
N ILE A 280 -1.93 -14.43 -0.46
CA ILE A 280 -0.60 -14.73 -1.02
C ILE A 280 0.52 -13.90 -0.39
N SER A 281 0.18 -12.90 0.43
CA SER A 281 1.15 -12.04 1.13
C SER A 281 0.66 -11.66 2.51
N LYS A 282 1.50 -10.93 3.25
CA LYS A 282 1.17 -10.23 4.48
C LYS A 282 1.21 -8.73 4.23
N GLU A 283 0.12 -8.06 4.48
CA GLU A 283 -0.01 -6.62 4.27
C GLU A 283 -0.44 -5.95 5.59
N PRO A 284 0.50 -5.69 6.53
CA PRO A 284 0.20 -4.89 7.72
C PRO A 284 0.07 -3.43 7.32
N LEU A 285 -1.14 -2.91 7.36
CA LEU A 285 -1.47 -1.54 6.95
C LEU A 285 -1.46 -0.62 8.17
N GLY A 286 -0.89 0.57 8.03
CA GLY A 286 -0.83 1.51 9.14
C GLY A 286 -0.45 2.93 8.71
N PRO A 287 -0.40 3.85 9.69
CA PRO A 287 0.08 5.21 9.50
C PRO A 287 1.50 5.25 8.99
N VAL A 288 1.79 6.25 8.15
CA VAL A 288 3.16 6.53 7.67
C VAL A 288 3.47 8.01 7.92
N TYR A 289 4.66 8.30 8.39
CA TYR A 289 5.13 9.66 8.63
C TYR A 289 6.64 9.77 8.38
N ALA A 290 7.13 11.01 8.34
CA ALA A 290 8.55 11.28 8.09
C ALA A 290 9.42 10.75 9.22
N GLN A 291 10.60 10.23 8.88
CA GLN A 291 11.59 9.75 9.84
C GLN A 291 12.16 10.90 10.69
N ASN A 292 12.74 10.52 11.81
CA ASN A 292 13.48 11.39 12.72
C ASN A 292 12.64 12.43 13.49
N ASP A 293 11.32 12.28 13.55
CA ASP A 293 10.44 13.04 14.45
C ASP A 293 9.77 12.08 15.45
N SER A 294 10.50 11.73 16.51
CA SER A 294 10.01 10.79 17.52
C SER A 294 8.81 11.32 18.31
N GLN A 295 8.70 12.65 18.45
CA GLN A 295 7.54 13.24 19.10
C GLN A 295 6.28 13.08 18.25
N TRP A 296 6.39 13.31 16.93
CA TRP A 296 5.28 13.09 16.03
C TRP A 296 4.90 11.59 15.94
N ALA A 297 5.91 10.72 15.91
CA ALA A 297 5.69 9.28 15.98
C ALA A 297 4.90 8.88 17.24
N ASP A 298 5.29 9.39 18.42
CA ASP A 298 4.56 9.13 19.67
C ASP A 298 3.11 9.61 19.59
N VAL A 299 2.86 10.81 19.06
CA VAL A 299 1.51 11.36 18.88
C VAL A 299 0.64 10.47 18.02
N VAL A 300 1.11 10.10 16.83
CA VAL A 300 0.36 9.24 15.89
C VAL A 300 0.15 7.84 16.48
N ASN A 301 1.20 7.25 17.03
CA ASN A 301 1.14 5.90 17.58
C ASN A 301 0.18 5.79 18.77
N TRP A 302 0.28 6.72 19.73
CA TRP A 302 -0.60 6.70 20.90
C TRP A 302 -2.04 7.07 20.55
N THR A 303 -2.27 7.84 19.48
CA THR A 303 -3.63 8.05 18.97
C THR A 303 -4.26 6.74 18.49
N VAL A 304 -3.53 5.92 17.72
CA VAL A 304 -4.02 4.59 17.32
C VAL A 304 -4.19 3.68 18.54
N TYR A 305 -3.20 3.64 19.43
CA TYR A 305 -3.32 2.80 20.64
C TYR A 305 -4.46 3.24 21.55
N ALA A 306 -4.79 4.53 21.62
CA ALA A 306 -5.92 5.00 22.43
C ALA A 306 -7.23 4.38 21.99
N THR A 307 -7.49 4.26 20.69
CA THR A 307 -8.70 3.61 20.15
C THR A 307 -8.73 2.12 20.47
N LEU A 308 -7.58 1.43 20.40
CA LEU A 308 -7.47 0.00 20.72
C LEU A 308 -7.60 -0.26 22.24
N ILE A 309 -7.01 0.59 23.08
CA ILE A 309 -7.13 0.47 24.56
C ILE A 309 -8.59 0.73 24.98
N ALA A 310 -9.26 1.70 24.39
CA ALA A 310 -10.66 1.98 24.66
C ALA A 310 -11.54 0.76 24.27
N ASP A 311 -11.30 0.18 23.11
CA ASP A 311 -11.98 -1.04 22.66
C ASP A 311 -11.73 -2.23 23.61
N GLU A 312 -10.47 -2.47 23.99
CA GLU A 312 -10.09 -3.54 24.93
C GLU A 312 -10.78 -3.41 26.30
N ASN A 313 -11.01 -2.18 26.75
CA ASN A 313 -11.70 -1.88 27.99
C ASN A 313 -13.22 -1.72 27.84
N GLY A 314 -13.76 -1.87 26.62
CA GLY A 314 -15.19 -1.76 26.32
C GLY A 314 -15.74 -0.34 26.47
N VAL A 315 -14.88 0.68 26.31
CA VAL A 315 -15.27 2.10 26.35
C VAL A 315 -15.59 2.58 24.96
N THR A 316 -16.83 3.04 24.76
CA THR A 316 -17.28 3.63 23.51
C THR A 316 -17.29 5.16 23.61
N SER A 317 -17.56 5.83 22.50
CA SER A 317 -17.73 7.29 22.45
C SER A 317 -18.87 7.78 23.39
N ALA A 318 -19.87 6.93 23.66
CA ALA A 318 -20.95 7.23 24.57
C ALA A 318 -20.59 7.08 26.05
N ASP A 319 -19.57 6.29 26.36
CA ASP A 319 -19.16 5.94 27.74
C ASP A 319 -17.97 6.75 28.23
N VAL A 320 -17.42 7.65 27.42
CA VAL A 320 -16.15 8.34 27.68
C VAL A 320 -16.16 9.17 28.97
N ASP A 321 -17.28 9.81 29.31
CA ASP A 321 -17.44 10.57 30.55
C ASP A 321 -17.43 9.67 31.79
N ASP A 322 -18.10 8.53 31.75
CA ASP A 322 -18.13 7.53 32.81
C ASP A 322 -16.77 6.87 32.98
N ALA A 323 -16.06 6.66 31.87
CA ALA A 323 -14.69 6.14 31.87
C ALA A 323 -13.71 7.15 32.51
N LEU A 324 -13.83 8.44 32.20
CA LEU A 324 -13.05 9.50 32.84
C LEU A 324 -13.38 9.60 34.34
N ALA A 325 -14.64 9.37 34.73
CA ALA A 325 -15.06 9.33 36.12
C ALA A 325 -14.56 8.07 36.91
N GLY A 326 -14.00 7.09 36.21
CA GLY A 326 -13.34 5.92 36.80
C GLY A 326 -14.15 4.62 36.77
N GLU A 327 -15.31 4.57 36.13
CA GLU A 327 -16.16 3.37 36.06
C GLU A 327 -15.49 2.20 35.32
N PHE A 328 -14.57 2.51 34.38
CA PHE A 328 -13.83 1.52 33.58
C PHE A 328 -12.38 1.30 34.06
N GLY A 329 -12.05 1.79 35.24
CA GLY A 329 -10.76 1.56 35.89
C GLY A 329 -9.70 2.64 35.64
N ALA A 330 -8.60 2.53 36.39
CA ALA A 330 -7.58 3.56 36.46
C ALA A 330 -6.79 3.77 35.14
N GLU A 331 -6.72 2.76 34.29
CA GLU A 331 -6.06 2.88 32.98
C GLU A 331 -6.81 3.85 32.08
N MET A 332 -8.14 3.74 32.02
CA MET A 332 -8.98 4.64 31.24
C MET A 332 -8.96 6.07 31.79
N VAL A 333 -8.97 6.24 33.11
CA VAL A 333 -8.82 7.58 33.72
C VAL A 333 -7.52 8.25 33.27
N ARG A 334 -6.40 7.50 33.25
CA ARG A 334 -5.11 8.04 32.79
C ARG A 334 -5.09 8.32 31.29
N LEU A 335 -5.63 7.38 30.49
CA LEU A 335 -5.71 7.54 29.05
C LEU A 335 -6.51 8.76 28.63
N LEU A 336 -7.61 9.03 29.34
CA LEU A 336 -8.52 10.15 29.05
C LEU A 336 -8.10 11.48 29.71
N GLY A 337 -6.95 11.51 30.40
CA GLY A 337 -6.39 12.74 30.96
C GLY A 337 -6.87 13.09 32.37
N GLY A 338 -7.59 12.20 33.06
CA GLY A 338 -8.05 12.43 34.42
C GLY A 338 -6.96 12.32 35.48
N GLU A 339 -5.85 11.62 35.20
CA GLU A 339 -4.73 11.43 36.11
C GLU A 339 -3.40 11.25 35.34
N GLY A 340 -2.35 11.93 35.84
CA GLY A 340 -0.96 11.64 35.43
C GLY A 340 -0.45 12.37 34.21
N GLU A 341 -1.26 13.20 33.54
CA GLU A 341 -0.87 14.13 32.47
C GLU A 341 0.06 13.53 31.39
N LYS A 342 -0.11 12.24 31.03
CA LYS A 342 0.80 11.52 30.10
C LYS A 342 0.85 12.18 28.73
N GLN A 343 -0.29 12.67 28.27
CA GLN A 343 -0.45 13.35 26.98
C GLN A 343 0.38 14.64 26.90
N THR A 344 0.55 15.35 28.01
CA THR A 344 1.32 16.61 28.02
C THR A 344 2.82 16.39 27.82
N PHE A 345 3.35 15.20 28.14
CA PHE A 345 4.74 14.84 27.84
C PHE A 345 4.98 14.63 26.32
N MET A 346 3.92 14.36 25.55
CA MET A 346 3.97 14.33 24.10
C MET A 346 3.73 15.69 23.44
N GLY A 347 3.43 16.72 24.24
CA GLY A 347 3.09 18.07 23.74
C GLY A 347 1.62 18.24 23.36
N LEU A 348 0.76 17.34 23.81
CA LEU A 348 -0.69 17.39 23.60
C LEU A 348 -1.40 17.99 24.82
N SER A 349 -2.68 18.35 24.67
CA SER A 349 -3.54 18.65 25.82
C SER A 349 -3.79 17.42 26.69
N ALA A 350 -4.10 17.61 27.96
CA ALA A 350 -4.36 16.47 28.86
C ALA A 350 -5.54 15.61 28.42
N ASP A 351 -6.54 16.22 27.79
CA ASP A 351 -7.77 15.61 27.27
C ASP A 351 -7.67 15.12 25.81
N ALA A 352 -6.45 15.05 25.24
CA ALA A 352 -6.24 14.68 23.84
C ALA A 352 -6.96 13.39 23.45
N PHE A 353 -6.79 12.31 24.21
CA PHE A 353 -7.41 11.01 23.89
C PHE A 353 -8.88 10.93 24.32
N TYR A 354 -9.33 11.77 25.27
CA TYR A 354 -10.75 11.99 25.48
C TYR A 354 -11.41 12.55 24.20
N ASN A 355 -10.77 13.54 23.57
CA ASN A 355 -11.25 14.11 22.31
C ASN A 355 -11.28 13.07 21.17
N VAL A 356 -10.28 12.19 21.11
CA VAL A 356 -10.27 11.08 20.14
C VAL A 356 -11.48 10.18 20.33
N ILE A 357 -11.67 9.65 21.54
CA ILE A 357 -12.72 8.65 21.77
C ILE A 357 -14.11 9.28 21.68
N SER A 358 -14.30 10.49 22.23
CA SER A 358 -15.60 11.17 22.19
C SER A 358 -16.05 11.59 20.79
N GLN A 359 -15.12 11.92 19.88
CA GLN A 359 -15.45 12.47 18.56
C GLN A 359 -15.35 11.43 17.44
N VAL A 360 -14.47 10.44 17.58
CA VAL A 360 -14.23 9.43 16.53
C VAL A 360 -14.64 8.03 16.98
N GLY A 361 -14.48 7.72 18.28
CA GLY A 361 -14.84 6.42 18.84
C GLY A 361 -13.63 5.52 19.13
N ASN A 362 -13.92 4.33 19.63
CA ASN A 362 -12.95 3.27 19.81
C ASN A 362 -12.73 2.48 18.50
N TYR A 363 -11.80 1.54 18.48
CA TYR A 363 -11.48 0.77 17.27
C TYR A 363 -12.67 -0.05 16.74
N GLN A 364 -13.52 -0.60 17.61
CA GLN A 364 -14.71 -1.32 17.19
C GLN A 364 -15.74 -0.39 16.53
N GLU A 365 -15.95 0.80 17.07
CA GLU A 365 -16.85 1.79 16.48
C GLU A 365 -16.36 2.23 15.09
N ILE A 366 -15.06 2.51 14.95
CA ILE A 366 -14.43 2.83 13.67
C ILE A 366 -14.59 1.67 12.68
N TRP A 367 -14.41 0.43 13.13
CA TRP A 367 -14.60 -0.78 12.32
C TRP A 367 -16.04 -0.90 11.83
N ASP A 368 -16.99 -0.80 12.75
CA ASP A 368 -18.41 -0.97 12.45
C ASP A 368 -18.96 0.11 11.53
N ALA A 369 -18.43 1.32 11.61
CA ALA A 369 -18.82 2.41 10.72
C ALA A 369 -18.32 2.19 9.27
N ASN A 370 -17.14 1.59 9.08
CA ASN A 370 -16.46 1.60 7.79
C ASN A 370 -16.34 0.22 7.12
N LEU A 371 -16.02 -0.81 7.88
CA LEU A 371 -15.61 -2.12 7.36
C LEU A 371 -16.76 -3.13 7.39
N THR A 372 -17.57 -3.14 8.45
CA THR A 372 -18.77 -3.98 8.57
C THR A 372 -19.77 -3.78 7.41
N PRO A 373 -20.03 -2.55 6.93
CA PRO A 373 -20.99 -2.33 5.83
C PRO A 373 -20.59 -3.00 4.51
N VAL A 374 -19.30 -3.22 4.27
CA VAL A 374 -18.83 -3.91 3.05
C VAL A 374 -18.64 -5.42 3.26
N GLY A 375 -18.98 -5.93 4.45
CA GLY A 375 -18.93 -7.36 4.76
C GLY A 375 -17.61 -7.86 5.33
N LEU A 376 -16.75 -6.97 5.81
CA LEU A 376 -15.52 -7.33 6.52
C LEU A 376 -15.81 -7.58 8.00
N ASP A 377 -15.70 -8.82 8.45
CA ASP A 377 -15.92 -9.23 9.83
C ASP A 377 -14.58 -9.29 10.59
N ARG A 378 -14.53 -8.63 11.74
CA ARG A 378 -13.38 -8.62 12.62
C ARG A 378 -13.26 -9.93 13.42
N THR A 379 -14.39 -10.59 13.71
CA THR A 379 -14.46 -11.76 14.58
C THR A 379 -13.65 -12.92 14.02
N GLY A 380 -12.69 -13.42 14.82
CA GLY A 380 -11.84 -14.56 14.44
C GLY A 380 -10.82 -14.24 13.34
N SER A 381 -10.66 -12.96 12.96
CA SER A 381 -9.62 -12.50 12.03
C SER A 381 -8.36 -12.05 12.78
N ALA A 382 -7.29 -11.77 12.04
CA ALA A 382 -6.08 -11.15 12.58
C ALA A 382 -6.36 -9.76 13.21
N ASN A 383 -7.45 -9.11 12.81
CA ASN A 383 -7.86 -7.81 13.29
C ASN A 383 -8.68 -7.83 14.58
N ALA A 384 -8.97 -9.00 15.14
CA ALA A 384 -9.54 -9.11 16.48
C ALA A 384 -8.52 -8.66 17.54
N LEU A 385 -9.00 -8.28 18.73
CA LEU A 385 -8.14 -8.01 19.86
C LEU A 385 -7.35 -9.28 20.25
N TRP A 386 -6.19 -9.09 20.84
CA TRP A 386 -5.35 -10.20 21.31
C TRP A 386 -6.09 -11.08 22.33
N THR A 387 -6.99 -10.52 23.13
CA THR A 387 -7.89 -11.25 24.07
C THR A 387 -8.83 -12.21 23.35
N ASP A 388 -9.17 -11.91 22.09
CA ASP A 388 -10.05 -12.70 21.24
C ASP A 388 -9.27 -13.54 20.20
N GLY A 389 -7.94 -13.62 20.37
CA GLY A 389 -7.05 -14.42 19.54
C GLY A 389 -6.54 -13.74 18.28
N GLY A 390 -6.76 -12.44 18.11
CA GLY A 390 -6.22 -11.62 17.03
C GLY A 390 -4.84 -11.05 17.33
N LEU A 391 -4.42 -10.10 16.52
CA LEU A 391 -3.10 -9.44 16.59
C LEU A 391 -3.17 -7.98 17.07
N MET A 392 -4.37 -7.44 17.32
CA MET A 392 -4.52 -6.08 17.85
C MET A 392 -4.13 -6.09 19.34
N TYR A 393 -2.90 -5.61 19.62
CA TYR A 393 -2.26 -5.64 20.92
C TYR A 393 -1.69 -4.28 21.28
N PRO A 394 -2.46 -3.40 21.95
CA PRO A 394 -1.96 -2.10 22.38
C PRO A 394 -1.03 -2.22 23.61
N PRO A 395 -0.03 -1.34 23.75
CA PRO A 395 0.73 -1.23 24.98
C PRO A 395 -0.12 -0.57 26.08
N PRO A 396 0.10 -0.89 27.37
CA PRO A 396 -0.71 -0.35 28.44
C PRO A 396 -0.45 1.16 28.69
N ALA A 397 -1.49 1.92 28.94
CA ALA A 397 -1.43 3.36 29.30
C ALA A 397 -1.03 3.54 30.78
N ARG A 398 0.30 3.51 31.09
CA ARG A 398 0.84 3.60 32.45
C ARG A 398 1.90 4.65 32.63
#